data_7a71a8a65b1060c5d3ddb44df029dd34
#
_entry.id   7a71a8a65b1060c5d3ddb44df029dd34
#
_cell.length_a   1.000
_cell.length_b   1.000
_cell.length_c   1.000
_cell.angle_alpha   90.00
_cell.angle_beta   90.00
_cell.angle_gamma   90.00
#
_symmetry.space_group_name_H-M   'P 1'
#
loop_
_entity.id
_entity.type
_entity.pdbx_description
1 polymer ?
#
loop_
_entity_poly.entity_id
_entity_poly.type
_entity_poly.pdbx_seq_one_letter_code
_entity_poly.pdbx_strand_id
1 'polypeptide(L)'
;MNSILLLQTLLQHAEADRDTAQAGLRQAEALVAQAEAQARQLLDYRSDYDQRWTARFRESGTTELLHCHRGFGQRLDHAISHQQVNTGHLGNRVQQARALLLARELRVAGVRKLIERRQAELQKITARRDQANTDEAAQRASSGRNALGSAHPMAAQPH
;
A
#
# COMPACT_ATOMS: atom_id res chain seq x y z
N MET A 1 21.19 -2.17 -19.24
CA MET A 1 20.12 -1.24 -19.69
C MET A 1 18.74 -1.91 -19.61
N ASN A 2 18.53 -3.03 -20.28
CA ASN A 2 17.21 -3.69 -20.25
C ASN A 2 16.67 -4.08 -18.85
N SER A 3 17.54 -4.42 -17.91
CA SER A 3 17.11 -4.86 -16.57
C SER A 3 16.46 -3.75 -15.74
N ILE A 4 16.90 -2.49 -15.87
CA ILE A 4 16.29 -1.36 -15.16
C ILE A 4 14.93 -1.02 -15.73
N LEU A 5 14.78 -1.02 -17.04
CA LEU A 5 13.49 -0.80 -17.70
C LEU A 5 12.47 -1.86 -17.32
N LEU A 6 12.91 -3.12 -17.25
CA LEU A 6 12.05 -4.22 -16.80
C LEU A 6 11.59 -4.01 -15.33
N LEU A 7 12.51 -3.63 -14.44
CA LEU A 7 12.18 -3.33 -13.04
C LEU A 7 11.26 -2.11 -12.91
N GLN A 8 11.43 -1.10 -13.75
CA GLN A 8 10.51 0.07 -13.77
C GLN A 8 9.11 -0.32 -14.21
N THR A 9 8.97 -1.18 -15.23
CA THR A 9 7.68 -1.73 -15.64
C THR A 9 7.06 -2.56 -14.53
N LEU A 10 7.83 -3.38 -13.85
CA LEU A 10 7.39 -4.16 -12.70
C LEU A 10 6.92 -3.24 -11.56
N LEU A 11 7.62 -2.13 -11.32
CA LEU A 11 7.23 -1.14 -10.32
C LEU A 11 5.88 -0.50 -10.67
N GLN A 12 5.68 -0.11 -11.92
CA GLN A 12 4.39 0.46 -12.37
C GLN A 12 3.23 -0.51 -12.14
N HIS A 13 3.41 -1.79 -12.45
CA HIS A 13 2.40 -2.81 -12.16
C HIS A 13 2.16 -3.00 -10.66
N ALA A 14 3.23 -3.02 -9.86
CA ALA A 14 3.09 -3.16 -8.41
C ALA A 14 2.38 -1.94 -7.78
N GLU A 15 2.65 -0.74 -8.27
CA GLU A 15 1.97 0.49 -7.85
C GLU A 15 0.50 0.50 -8.26
N ALA A 16 0.16 0.05 -9.46
CA ALA A 16 -1.22 -0.09 -9.91
C ALA A 16 -1.99 -1.11 -9.04
N ASP A 17 -1.38 -2.25 -8.73
CA ASP A 17 -1.97 -3.25 -7.84
C ASP A 17 -2.20 -2.71 -6.42
N ARG A 18 -1.24 -1.93 -5.88
CA ARG A 18 -1.40 -1.24 -4.60
C ARG A 18 -2.55 -0.24 -4.63
N ASP A 19 -2.65 0.57 -5.67
CA ASP A 19 -3.71 1.58 -5.81
C ASP A 19 -5.09 0.92 -5.89
N THR A 20 -5.21 -0.20 -6.60
CA THR A 20 -6.42 -1.02 -6.63
C THR A 20 -6.77 -1.58 -5.24
N ALA A 21 -5.80 -2.08 -4.50
CA ALA A 21 -6.00 -2.58 -3.14
C ALA A 21 -6.41 -1.46 -2.18
N GLN A 22 -5.86 -0.26 -2.34
CA GLN A 22 -6.23 0.92 -1.55
C GLN A 22 -7.67 1.38 -1.84
N ALA A 23 -8.09 1.38 -3.10
CA ALA A 23 -9.47 1.66 -3.48
C ALA A 23 -10.44 0.61 -2.91
N GLY A 24 -10.06 -0.66 -2.94
CA GLY A 24 -10.82 -1.76 -2.35
C GLY A 24 -10.99 -1.62 -0.83
N LEU A 25 -9.96 -1.18 -0.12
CA LEU A 25 -10.03 -0.90 1.31
C LEU A 25 -11.00 0.25 1.61
N ARG A 26 -10.91 1.36 0.89
CA ARG A 26 -11.84 2.50 1.05
C ARG A 26 -13.29 2.09 0.83
N GLN A 27 -13.55 1.27 -0.17
CA GLN A 27 -14.88 0.74 -0.46
C GLN A 27 -15.38 -0.16 0.68
N ALA A 28 -14.54 -1.05 1.20
CA ALA A 28 -14.89 -1.92 2.32
C ALA A 28 -15.18 -1.11 3.59
N GLU A 29 -14.40 -0.08 3.89
CA GLU A 29 -14.61 0.83 5.03
C GLU A 29 -15.90 1.63 4.88
N ALA A 30 -16.25 2.10 3.68
CA ALA A 30 -17.51 2.78 3.41
C ALA A 30 -18.72 1.86 3.64
N LEU A 31 -18.64 0.60 3.24
CA LEU A 31 -19.69 -0.40 3.47
C LEU A 31 -19.89 -0.70 4.97
N VAL A 32 -18.82 -0.78 5.74
CA VAL A 32 -18.91 -0.93 7.21
C VAL A 32 -19.57 0.29 7.83
N ALA A 33 -19.16 1.50 7.46
CA ALA A 33 -19.76 2.73 8.00
C ALA A 33 -21.25 2.82 7.68
N GLN A 34 -21.68 2.44 6.49
CA GLN A 34 -23.09 2.36 6.11
C GLN A 34 -23.84 1.32 6.93
N ALA A 35 -23.28 0.13 7.10
CA ALA A 35 -23.91 -0.94 7.90
C ALA A 35 -24.04 -0.56 9.38
N GLU A 36 -23.04 0.09 9.95
CA GLU A 36 -23.09 0.60 11.33
C GLU A 36 -24.14 1.71 11.49
N ALA A 37 -24.28 2.59 10.51
CA ALA A 37 -25.34 3.62 10.52
C ALA A 37 -26.73 2.98 10.48
N GLN A 38 -26.93 1.96 9.64
CA GLN A 38 -28.18 1.20 9.57
C GLN A 38 -28.47 0.45 10.89
N ALA A 39 -27.44 -0.14 11.50
CA ALA A 39 -27.58 -0.80 12.81
C ALA A 39 -28.03 0.18 13.89
N ARG A 40 -27.45 1.38 13.93
CA ARG A 40 -27.88 2.44 14.86
C ARG A 40 -29.33 2.87 14.63
N GLN A 41 -29.71 3.06 13.36
CA GLN A 41 -31.10 3.40 13.03
C GLN A 41 -32.09 2.33 13.49
N LEU A 42 -31.76 1.06 13.36
CA LEU A 42 -32.60 -0.04 13.86
C LEU A 42 -32.73 -0.03 15.38
N LEU A 43 -31.63 0.23 16.09
CA LEU A 43 -31.63 0.33 17.55
C LEU A 43 -32.45 1.53 18.02
N ASP A 44 -32.29 2.68 17.39
CA ASP A 44 -33.08 3.89 17.71
C ASP A 44 -34.56 3.65 17.43
N TYR A 45 -34.89 3.03 16.30
CA TYR A 45 -36.25 2.66 15.96
C TYR A 45 -36.86 1.69 16.99
N ARG A 46 -36.09 0.71 17.44
CA ARG A 46 -36.49 -0.25 18.47
C ARG A 46 -36.80 0.47 19.78
N SER A 47 -35.94 1.39 20.20
CA SER A 47 -36.12 2.19 21.41
C SER A 47 -37.38 3.08 21.33
N ASP A 48 -37.56 3.80 20.23
CA ASP A 48 -38.75 4.65 20.00
C ASP A 48 -40.03 3.84 19.96
N TYR A 49 -39.97 2.65 19.35
CA TYR A 49 -41.09 1.75 19.30
C TYR A 49 -41.53 1.30 20.73
N ASP A 50 -40.57 0.89 21.55
CA ASP A 50 -40.85 0.50 22.93
C ASP A 50 -41.45 1.65 23.76
N GLN A 51 -40.93 2.87 23.61
CA GLN A 51 -41.45 4.05 24.31
C GLN A 51 -42.88 4.38 23.89
N ARG A 52 -43.18 4.36 22.60
CA ARG A 52 -44.56 4.61 22.10
C ARG A 52 -45.53 3.55 22.55
N TRP A 53 -45.13 2.28 22.58
CA TRP A 53 -45.98 1.21 23.06
C TRP A 53 -46.23 1.29 24.56
N THR A 54 -45.21 1.63 25.34
CA THR A 54 -45.39 1.84 26.80
C THR A 54 -46.42 2.95 27.08
N ALA A 55 -46.35 4.05 26.35
CA ALA A 55 -47.32 5.14 26.47
C ALA A 55 -48.73 4.69 26.06
N ARG A 56 -48.88 4.00 24.94
CA ARG A 56 -50.17 3.47 24.46
C ARG A 56 -50.76 2.42 25.38
N PHE A 57 -49.93 1.54 25.93
CA PHE A 57 -50.39 0.50 26.85
C PHE A 57 -50.95 1.04 28.15
N ARG A 58 -50.47 2.20 28.60
CA ARG A 58 -51.01 2.90 29.76
C ARG A 58 -52.40 3.49 29.50
N GLU A 59 -52.72 3.83 28.25
CA GLU A 59 -54.02 4.42 27.88
C GLU A 59 -55.09 3.36 27.59
N SER A 60 -54.76 2.28 26.85
CA SER A 60 -55.71 1.24 26.48
C SER A 60 -55.01 -0.08 26.17
N GLY A 61 -54.67 -0.86 27.18
CA GLY A 61 -54.02 -2.17 27.03
C GLY A 61 -55.02 -3.29 26.74
N THR A 62 -55.02 -3.85 25.52
CA THR A 62 -55.72 -5.09 25.19
C THR A 62 -54.71 -6.23 24.97
N THR A 63 -55.13 -7.50 25.20
CA THR A 63 -54.30 -8.67 24.99
C THR A 63 -53.85 -8.82 23.53
N GLU A 64 -54.70 -8.43 22.59
CA GLU A 64 -54.43 -8.45 21.16
C GLU A 64 -53.32 -7.48 20.77
N LEU A 65 -53.33 -6.27 21.32
CA LEU A 65 -52.28 -5.27 21.14
C LEU A 65 -50.95 -5.75 21.71
N LEU A 66 -50.98 -6.45 22.85
CA LEU A 66 -49.77 -7.03 23.43
C LEU A 66 -49.15 -8.09 22.51
N HIS A 67 -49.96 -8.93 21.87
CA HIS A 67 -49.51 -9.92 20.91
C HIS A 67 -48.89 -9.27 19.69
N CYS A 68 -49.50 -8.25 19.13
CA CYS A 68 -48.93 -7.49 18.00
C CYS A 68 -47.60 -6.84 18.35
N HIS A 69 -47.49 -6.25 19.53
CA HIS A 69 -46.27 -5.64 20.03
C HIS A 69 -45.11 -6.65 20.14
N ARG A 70 -45.37 -7.79 20.78
CA ARG A 70 -44.37 -8.88 20.89
C ARG A 70 -43.94 -9.39 19.53
N GLY A 71 -44.87 -9.65 18.62
CA GLY A 71 -44.58 -10.16 17.29
C GLY A 71 -43.70 -9.22 16.46
N PHE A 72 -44.01 -7.94 16.50
CA PHE A 72 -43.21 -6.92 15.79
C PHE A 72 -41.90 -6.66 16.48
N GLY A 73 -41.84 -6.64 17.82
CA GLY A 73 -40.59 -6.53 18.58
C GLY A 73 -39.62 -7.66 18.29
N GLN A 74 -40.11 -8.90 18.22
CA GLN A 74 -39.29 -10.03 17.84
C GLN A 74 -38.70 -9.89 16.42
N ARG A 75 -39.49 -9.43 15.45
CA ARG A 75 -39.01 -9.16 14.09
C ARG A 75 -37.93 -8.10 14.04
N LEU A 76 -38.08 -7.03 14.83
CA LEU A 76 -37.06 -6.00 14.99
C LEU A 76 -35.78 -6.56 15.62
N ASP A 77 -35.88 -7.39 16.65
CA ASP A 77 -34.74 -8.02 17.30
C ASP A 77 -34.01 -8.97 16.34
N HIS A 78 -34.72 -9.71 15.50
CA HIS A 78 -34.14 -10.50 14.43
C HIS A 78 -33.44 -9.64 13.39
N ALA A 79 -34.02 -8.52 12.96
CA ALA A 79 -33.40 -7.59 12.03
C ALA A 79 -32.11 -6.97 12.59
N ILE A 80 -32.12 -6.59 13.88
CA ILE A 80 -30.96 -6.08 14.59
C ILE A 80 -29.84 -7.14 14.65
N SER A 81 -30.17 -8.37 15.04
CA SER A 81 -29.22 -9.47 15.10
C SER A 81 -28.62 -9.77 13.73
N HIS A 82 -29.45 -9.81 12.69
CA HIS A 82 -29.00 -10.02 11.32
C HIS A 82 -28.06 -8.89 10.85
N GLN A 83 -28.40 -7.65 11.17
CA GLN A 83 -27.55 -6.50 10.82
C GLN A 83 -26.22 -6.51 11.57
N GLN A 84 -26.19 -6.94 12.84
CA GLN A 84 -24.95 -7.10 13.60
C GLN A 84 -24.04 -8.15 12.98
N VAL A 85 -24.58 -9.29 12.57
CA VAL A 85 -23.82 -10.33 11.85
C VAL A 85 -23.29 -9.81 10.53
N ASN A 86 -24.10 -9.08 9.77
CA ASN A 86 -23.67 -8.45 8.51
C ASN A 86 -22.54 -7.46 8.73
N THR A 87 -22.64 -6.60 9.74
CA THR A 87 -21.58 -5.66 10.10
C THR A 87 -20.29 -6.38 10.48
N GLY A 88 -20.39 -7.49 11.21
CA GLY A 88 -19.25 -8.35 11.54
C GLY A 88 -18.56 -8.93 10.29
N HIS A 89 -19.32 -9.43 9.33
CA HIS A 89 -18.78 -9.93 8.07
C HIS A 89 -18.10 -8.81 7.25
N LEU A 90 -18.69 -7.64 7.19
CA LEU A 90 -18.11 -6.49 6.51
C LEU A 90 -16.82 -6.02 7.21
N GLY A 91 -16.78 -6.06 8.55
CA GLY A 91 -15.57 -5.81 9.33
C GLY A 91 -14.43 -6.77 8.99
N ASN A 92 -14.73 -8.07 8.82
CA ASN A 92 -13.75 -9.06 8.38
C ASN A 92 -13.22 -8.75 6.96
N ARG A 93 -14.08 -8.28 6.07
CA ARG A 93 -13.66 -7.86 4.72
C ARG A 93 -12.71 -6.66 4.77
N VAL A 94 -12.91 -5.72 5.68
CA VAL A 94 -11.98 -4.61 5.91
C VAL A 94 -10.62 -5.13 6.37
N GLN A 95 -10.57 -6.09 7.29
CA GLN A 95 -9.31 -6.69 7.74
C GLN A 95 -8.58 -7.40 6.59
N GLN A 96 -9.30 -8.14 5.76
CA GLN A 96 -8.73 -8.78 4.57
C GLN A 96 -8.19 -7.75 3.57
N ALA A 97 -8.92 -6.66 3.35
CA ALA A 97 -8.50 -5.58 2.45
C ALA A 97 -7.25 -4.85 2.97
N ARG A 98 -7.13 -4.65 4.29
CA ARG A 98 -5.92 -4.09 4.93
C ARG A 98 -4.71 -5.01 4.77
N ALA A 99 -4.89 -6.31 4.98
CA ALA A 99 -3.83 -7.29 4.78
C ALA A 99 -3.35 -7.33 3.33
N LEU A 100 -4.27 -7.26 2.37
CA LEU A 100 -3.95 -7.21 0.95
C LEU A 100 -3.18 -5.93 0.60
N LEU A 101 -3.62 -4.77 1.09
CA LEU A 101 -2.92 -3.50 0.88
C LEU A 101 -1.50 -3.55 1.41
N LEU A 102 -1.31 -4.06 2.63
CA LEU A 102 0.02 -4.20 3.23
C LEU A 102 0.94 -5.08 2.36
N ALA A 103 0.42 -6.23 1.87
CA ALA A 103 1.19 -7.10 0.98
C ALA A 103 1.60 -6.39 -0.33
N ARG A 104 0.71 -5.58 -0.89
CA ARG A 104 0.99 -4.80 -2.10
C ARG A 104 2.01 -3.67 -1.86
N GLU A 105 1.92 -2.99 -0.73
CA GLU A 105 2.90 -1.97 -0.32
C GLU A 105 4.30 -2.56 -0.10
N LEU A 106 4.40 -3.71 0.53
CA LEU A 106 5.67 -4.44 0.69
C LEU A 106 6.28 -4.84 -0.66
N ARG A 107 5.44 -5.25 -1.61
CA ARG A 107 5.92 -5.55 -2.97
C ARG A 107 6.47 -4.31 -3.67
N VAL A 108 5.78 -3.17 -3.59
CA VAL A 108 6.28 -1.89 -4.14
C VAL A 108 7.62 -1.52 -3.51
N ALA A 109 7.74 -1.58 -2.19
CA ALA A 109 8.97 -1.29 -1.46
C ALA A 109 10.12 -2.22 -1.88
N GLY A 110 9.83 -3.51 -2.05
CA GLY A 110 10.81 -4.51 -2.51
C GLY A 110 11.34 -4.21 -3.90
N VAL A 111 10.45 -3.89 -4.86
CA VAL A 111 10.86 -3.55 -6.23
C VAL A 111 11.67 -2.25 -6.27
N ARG A 112 11.27 -1.22 -5.50
CA ARG A 112 12.05 0.02 -5.38
C ARG A 112 13.47 -0.25 -4.88
N LYS A 113 13.61 -1.09 -3.86
CA LYS A 113 14.91 -1.48 -3.33
C LYS A 113 15.78 -2.24 -4.33
N LEU A 114 15.17 -3.07 -5.17
CA LEU A 114 15.88 -3.75 -6.27
C LEU A 114 16.40 -2.74 -7.31
N ILE A 115 15.60 -1.74 -7.66
CA ILE A 115 16.01 -0.67 -8.58
C ILE A 115 17.20 0.11 -7.99
N GLU A 116 17.11 0.53 -6.73
CA GLU A 116 18.19 1.24 -6.04
C GLU A 116 19.50 0.46 -6.02
N ARG A 117 19.44 -0.84 -5.69
CA ARG A 117 20.61 -1.72 -5.72
C ARG A 117 21.22 -1.82 -7.12
N ARG A 118 20.39 -1.99 -8.14
CA ARG A 118 20.85 -2.09 -9.52
C ARG A 118 21.49 -0.80 -10.00
N GLN A 119 20.94 0.35 -9.65
CA GLN A 119 21.52 1.64 -9.96
C GLN A 119 22.88 1.82 -9.27
N ALA A 120 22.98 1.46 -7.99
CA ALA A 120 24.24 1.53 -7.24
C ALA A 120 25.31 0.62 -7.83
N GLU A 121 24.96 -0.59 -8.27
CA GLU A 121 25.88 -1.51 -8.97
C GLU A 121 26.40 -0.90 -10.28
N LEU A 122 25.51 -0.32 -11.09
CA LEU A 122 25.90 0.34 -12.33
C LEU A 122 26.82 1.53 -12.10
N GLN A 123 26.55 2.34 -11.09
CA GLN A 123 27.41 3.46 -10.70
C GLN A 123 28.81 2.98 -10.27
N LYS A 124 28.90 1.89 -9.51
CA LYS A 124 30.20 1.28 -9.13
C LYS A 124 30.97 0.78 -10.35
N ILE A 125 30.29 0.15 -11.30
CA ILE A 125 30.90 -0.33 -12.54
C ILE A 125 31.44 0.84 -13.36
N THR A 126 30.64 1.91 -13.51
CA THR A 126 31.01 3.11 -14.24
C THR A 126 32.24 3.77 -13.58
N ALA A 127 32.20 3.99 -12.28
CA ALA A 127 33.30 4.57 -11.51
C ALA A 127 34.62 3.77 -11.65
N ARG A 128 34.55 2.43 -11.63
CA ARG A 128 35.71 1.57 -11.83
C ARG A 128 36.28 1.71 -13.24
N ARG A 129 35.43 1.80 -14.27
CA ARG A 129 35.86 2.03 -15.64
C ARG A 129 36.55 3.37 -15.81
N ASP A 130 35.97 4.43 -15.24
CA ASP A 130 36.51 5.79 -15.29
C ASP A 130 37.88 5.85 -14.57
N GLN A 131 38.01 5.20 -13.41
CA GLN A 131 39.27 5.08 -12.70
C GLN A 131 40.34 4.34 -13.55
N ALA A 132 39.99 3.20 -14.13
CA ALA A 132 40.91 2.45 -14.97
C ALA A 132 41.36 3.25 -16.19
N ASN A 133 40.46 3.97 -16.86
CA ASN A 133 40.80 4.84 -18.00
C ASN A 133 41.71 5.99 -17.57
N THR A 134 41.47 6.58 -16.38
CA THR A 134 42.31 7.65 -15.84
C THR A 134 43.73 7.15 -15.53
N ASP A 135 43.82 5.98 -14.89
CA ASP A 135 45.12 5.34 -14.56
C ASP A 135 45.92 4.98 -15.82
N GLU A 136 45.24 4.45 -16.83
CA GLU A 136 45.87 4.14 -18.14
C GLU A 136 46.34 5.42 -18.84
N ALA A 137 45.57 6.49 -18.83
CA ALA A 137 45.97 7.77 -19.39
C ALA A 137 47.18 8.36 -18.66
N ALA A 138 47.22 8.26 -17.32
CA ALA A 138 48.33 8.69 -16.49
C ALA A 138 49.62 7.88 -16.80
N GLN A 139 49.51 6.56 -16.97
CA GLN A 139 50.62 5.71 -17.33
C GLN A 139 51.20 6.06 -18.73
N ARG A 140 50.32 6.28 -19.71
CA ARG A 140 50.77 6.71 -21.06
C ARG A 140 51.48 8.05 -21.01
N ALA A 141 51.00 9.02 -20.25
CA ALA A 141 51.61 10.34 -20.10
C ALA A 141 52.98 10.25 -19.40
N SER A 142 53.14 9.36 -18.41
CA SER A 142 54.43 9.16 -17.71
C SER A 142 55.45 8.44 -18.60
N SER A 143 55.02 7.42 -19.38
CA SER A 143 55.88 6.69 -20.32
C SER A 143 56.38 7.57 -21.46
N GLY A 144 55.53 8.46 -21.98
CA GLY A 144 55.88 9.46 -22.99
C GLY A 144 56.90 10.47 -22.50
N ARG A 145 56.83 10.90 -21.24
CA ARG A 145 57.86 11.81 -20.63
C ARG A 145 59.20 11.14 -20.44
N ASN A 146 59.22 9.89 -20.03
CA ASN A 146 60.48 9.14 -19.88
C ASN A 146 61.17 8.86 -21.22
N ALA A 147 60.42 8.65 -22.31
CA ALA A 147 60.97 8.47 -23.64
C ALA A 147 61.61 9.75 -24.21
N LEU A 148 61.08 10.94 -23.84
CA LEU A 148 61.66 12.23 -24.27
C LEU A 148 62.85 12.67 -23.39
N GLY A 149 62.93 12.18 -22.13
CA GLY A 149 64.03 12.50 -21.20
C GLY A 149 65.30 11.71 -21.41
N SER A 150 65.26 10.61 -22.20
CA SER A 150 66.46 9.77 -22.51
C SER A 150 67.27 10.18 -23.76
N ALA A 151 66.86 11.24 -24.45
CA ALA A 151 67.67 11.83 -25.53
C ALA A 151 68.77 12.75 -24.93
N HIS A 152 69.85 12.17 -24.47
CA HIS A 152 71.03 12.91 -23.99
C HIS A 152 71.79 13.42 -25.21
N PRO A 153 72.13 14.70 -25.38
CA PRO A 153 72.97 15.16 -26.44
C PRO A 153 74.43 14.72 -26.13
N MET A 154 74.98 13.88 -26.92
CA MET A 154 76.44 13.64 -26.95
C MET A 154 77.15 14.96 -27.20
N ALA A 155 77.81 15.49 -26.16
CA ALA A 155 78.68 16.60 -26.28
C ALA A 155 79.90 16.22 -27.18
N ALA A 156 80.01 16.92 -28.30
CA ALA A 156 81.21 16.87 -29.11
C ALA A 156 82.38 17.55 -28.36
N GLN A 157 83.43 16.88 -28.13
CA GLN A 157 84.69 17.50 -27.70
C GLN A 157 85.41 18.10 -28.92
N PRO A 158 85.91 19.35 -28.82
CA PRO A 158 86.85 19.87 -29.79
C PRO A 158 88.30 19.55 -29.41
N HIS A 159 89.13 19.28 -30.40
CA HIS A 159 90.58 19.20 -30.29
C HIS A 159 91.19 20.55 -29.99
#